data_6b297340e959ac468d88e36754ac131c
#
_entry.id   6b297340e959ac468d88e36754ac131c
#
_cell.length_a   1.000
_cell.length_b   1.000
_cell.length_c   1.000
_cell.angle_alpha   90.00
_cell.angle_beta   90.00
_cell.angle_gamma   90.00
#
_symmetry.space_group_name_H-M   'P 1'
#
loop_
_entity.id
_entity.type
_entity.pdbx_description
1 polymer ?
#
loop_
_entity_poly.entity_id
_entity_poly.type
_entity_poly.pdbx_seq_one_letter_code
_entity_poly.pdbx_strand_id
1 'polypeptide(L)'
;MRSEKVEFSGSQGAVLAARLELPEYEPRAYALFAHCFTCGKDQVAATRISRALTEFGIAVMRFDFTGLGGSGGDFGNTHFSSNVDDLVFADEYLRAHFEAPTLLIGHSLGGAAVLAARHRIPRIRAVATIAAPSAPTMCCTCSGATGRR
;
A
#
# COMPACT_ATOMS: atom_id res chain seq x y z
N MET A 1 7.55 -16.56 12.18
CA MET A 1 7.28 -15.54 11.15
C MET A 1 7.93 -15.93 9.83
N ARG A 2 7.21 -15.85 8.74
CA ARG A 2 7.67 -16.14 7.38
C ARG A 2 7.46 -14.92 6.49
N SER A 3 8.42 -14.60 5.63
CA SER A 3 8.35 -13.46 4.72
C SER A 3 8.45 -13.97 3.28
N GLU A 4 7.44 -13.67 2.47
CA GLU A 4 7.35 -14.11 1.08
C GLU A 4 7.41 -12.93 0.14
N LYS A 5 8.16 -13.07 -0.96
CA LYS A 5 8.08 -12.13 -2.09
C LYS A 5 6.89 -12.53 -2.95
N VAL A 6 6.06 -11.57 -3.27
CA VAL A 6 4.90 -11.77 -4.16
C VAL A 6 4.85 -10.65 -5.20
N GLU A 7 4.21 -10.93 -6.31
CA GLU A 7 4.03 -9.99 -7.41
C GLU A 7 2.58 -10.07 -7.89
N PHE A 8 2.04 -8.94 -8.30
CA PHE A 8 0.69 -8.87 -8.86
C PHE A 8 0.59 -7.75 -9.90
N SER A 9 -0.41 -7.81 -10.77
CA SER A 9 -0.66 -6.75 -11.76
C SER A 9 -1.33 -5.55 -11.08
N GLY A 10 -0.76 -4.37 -11.28
CA GLY A 10 -1.31 -3.11 -10.78
C GLY A 10 -2.29 -2.44 -11.76
N SER A 11 -2.71 -1.24 -11.40
CA SER A 11 -3.73 -0.45 -12.10
C SER A 11 -3.39 -0.12 -13.57
N GLN A 12 -2.12 -0.07 -13.92
CA GLN A 12 -1.65 0.21 -15.27
C GLN A 12 -1.09 -1.03 -15.98
N GLY A 13 -1.38 -2.23 -15.49
CA GLY A 13 -0.93 -3.48 -16.06
C GLY A 13 0.53 -3.81 -15.77
N ALA A 14 1.28 -2.94 -15.09
CA ALA A 14 2.64 -3.22 -14.66
C ALA A 14 2.67 -4.22 -13.49
N VAL A 15 3.73 -5.01 -13.39
CA VAL A 15 3.95 -5.92 -12.27
C VAL A 15 4.40 -5.12 -11.05
N LEU A 16 3.65 -5.24 -9.97
CA LEU A 16 3.96 -4.62 -8.69
C LEU A 16 4.65 -5.61 -7.76
N ALA A 17 5.75 -5.16 -7.17
CA ALA A 17 6.52 -5.94 -6.22
C ALA A 17 5.94 -5.78 -4.81
N ALA A 18 5.72 -6.90 -4.15
CA ALA A 18 5.19 -6.94 -2.81
C ALA A 18 5.96 -7.88 -1.89
N ARG A 19 5.73 -7.73 -0.62
CA ARG A 19 6.22 -8.63 0.43
C ARG A 19 5.09 -8.92 1.40
N LEU A 20 4.84 -10.20 1.60
CA LEU A 20 3.85 -10.69 2.55
C LEU A 20 4.58 -11.23 3.80
N GLU A 21 4.34 -10.59 4.93
CA GLU A 21 4.79 -11.06 6.24
C GLU A 21 3.69 -11.91 6.86
N LEU A 22 4.00 -13.16 7.16
CA LEU A 22 3.06 -14.13 7.71
C LEU A 22 3.44 -14.48 9.15
N PRO A 23 2.47 -14.60 10.05
CA PRO A 23 2.71 -15.15 11.38
C PRO A 23 3.18 -16.61 11.30
N GLU A 24 3.64 -17.14 12.42
CA GLU A 24 4.10 -18.54 12.51
C GLU A 24 2.93 -19.53 12.36
N TYR A 25 1.77 -19.12 12.84
CA TYR A 25 0.53 -19.91 12.79
C TYR A 25 -0.43 -19.32 11.75
N GLU A 26 -1.58 -19.95 11.56
CA GLU A 26 -2.65 -19.49 10.69
C GLU A 26 -3.01 -18.02 11.00
N PRO A 27 -2.95 -17.13 10.01
CA PRO A 27 -3.33 -15.74 10.23
C PRO A 27 -4.78 -15.60 10.63
N ARG A 28 -5.06 -14.82 11.67
CA ARG A 28 -6.45 -14.49 12.05
C ARG A 28 -7.01 -13.28 11.32
N ALA A 29 -6.17 -12.53 10.63
CA ALA A 29 -6.54 -11.38 9.81
C ALA A 29 -5.41 -11.03 8.84
N TYR A 30 -5.79 -10.34 7.77
CA TYR A 30 -4.85 -9.79 6.78
C TYR A 30 -4.93 -8.27 6.76
N ALA A 31 -3.79 -7.63 6.51
CA ALA A 31 -3.65 -6.19 6.37
C ALA A 31 -2.92 -5.83 5.08
N LEU A 32 -3.29 -4.69 4.48
CA LEU A 32 -2.53 -4.02 3.44
C LEU A 32 -1.82 -2.80 4.02
N PHE A 33 -0.56 -2.63 3.69
CA PHE A 33 0.26 -1.50 4.10
C PHE A 33 0.68 -0.68 2.87
N ALA A 34 0.22 0.57 2.81
CA ALA A 34 0.58 1.55 1.79
C ALA A 34 1.66 2.49 2.32
N HIS A 35 2.85 2.46 1.70
CA HIS A 35 3.97 3.34 2.08
C HIS A 35 3.80 4.76 1.52
N CYS A 36 4.67 5.70 1.95
CA CYS A 36 4.77 7.01 1.33
C CYS A 36 5.39 6.91 -0.08
N PHE A 37 5.09 7.87 -0.97
CA PHE A 37 5.53 7.81 -2.36
C PHE A 37 7.03 8.10 -2.57
N THR A 38 7.72 8.61 -1.57
CA THR A 38 9.18 8.79 -1.56
C THR A 38 9.90 7.62 -0.91
N CYS A 39 9.18 6.60 -0.48
CA CYS A 39 9.67 5.43 0.24
C CYS A 39 9.47 4.17 -0.61
N GLY A 40 9.51 3.01 0.01
CA GLY A 40 9.20 1.73 -0.60
C GLY A 40 8.67 0.77 0.46
N LYS A 41 8.21 -0.37 0.02
CA LYS A 41 7.69 -1.44 0.89
C LYS A 41 8.70 -1.91 1.94
N ASP A 42 9.99 -1.74 1.68
CA ASP A 42 11.08 -2.18 2.55
C ASP A 42 11.59 -1.09 3.51
N GLN A 43 10.90 0.05 3.58
CA GLN A 43 11.18 1.09 4.57
C GLN A 43 11.16 0.51 5.99
N VAL A 44 12.09 0.96 6.83
CA VAL A 44 12.31 0.43 8.18
C VAL A 44 11.03 0.46 9.03
N ALA A 45 10.29 1.57 9.01
CA ALA A 45 9.05 1.69 9.78
C ALA A 45 7.98 0.72 9.29
N ALA A 46 7.75 0.64 7.97
CA ALA A 46 6.81 -0.30 7.38
C ALA A 46 7.16 -1.76 7.70
N THR A 47 8.45 -2.10 7.61
CA THR A 47 8.95 -3.44 7.94
C THR A 47 8.74 -3.78 9.41
N ARG A 48 9.10 -2.86 10.33
CA ARG A 48 8.94 -3.09 11.77
C ARG A 48 7.48 -3.23 12.19
N ILE A 49 6.61 -2.36 11.68
CA ILE A 49 5.17 -2.42 11.96
C ILE A 49 4.58 -3.73 11.45
N SER A 50 4.91 -4.10 10.21
CA SER A 50 4.39 -5.34 9.61
C SER A 50 4.83 -6.57 10.39
N ARG A 51 6.09 -6.63 10.82
CA ARG A 51 6.61 -7.73 11.64
C ARG A 51 5.98 -7.78 13.02
N ALA A 52 5.82 -6.64 13.68
CA ALA A 52 5.16 -6.58 14.99
C ALA A 52 3.70 -7.07 14.90
N LEU A 53 2.99 -6.76 13.82
CA LEU A 53 1.62 -7.24 13.62
C LEU A 53 1.53 -8.75 13.45
N THR A 54 2.57 -9.40 12.90
CA THR A 54 2.59 -10.88 12.81
C THR A 54 2.62 -11.54 14.19
N GLU A 55 3.19 -10.90 15.21
CA GLU A 55 3.17 -11.40 16.59
C GLU A 55 1.74 -11.44 17.16
N PHE A 56 0.84 -10.61 16.62
CA PHE A 56 -0.59 -10.61 16.95
C PHE A 56 -1.43 -11.48 16.01
N GLY A 57 -0.79 -12.29 15.17
CA GLY A 57 -1.48 -13.16 14.23
C GLY A 57 -2.06 -12.44 13.00
N ILE A 58 -1.56 -11.25 12.67
CA ILE A 58 -2.00 -10.47 11.50
C ILE A 58 -0.96 -10.59 10.40
N ALA A 59 -1.35 -11.16 9.26
CA ALA A 59 -0.53 -11.15 8.06
C ALA A 59 -0.55 -9.76 7.42
N VAL A 60 0.59 -9.27 6.94
CA VAL A 60 0.68 -7.92 6.36
C VAL A 60 1.33 -7.97 4.98
N MET A 61 0.62 -7.54 3.97
CA MET A 61 1.18 -7.32 2.64
C MET A 61 1.57 -5.85 2.45
N ARG A 62 2.84 -5.63 2.13
CA ARG A 62 3.41 -4.35 1.71
C ARG A 62 3.75 -4.45 0.24
N PHE A 63 3.46 -3.44 -0.54
CA PHE A 63 3.81 -3.40 -1.96
C PHE A 63 4.35 -2.03 -2.36
N ASP A 64 5.10 -1.99 -3.45
CA ASP A 64 5.53 -0.75 -4.08
C ASP A 64 4.48 -0.33 -5.11
N PHE A 65 4.02 0.92 -5.05
CA PHE A 65 3.10 1.48 -6.04
C PHE A 65 3.72 1.48 -7.44
N THR A 66 2.87 1.56 -8.46
CA THR A 66 3.31 1.63 -9.87
C THR A 66 4.43 2.66 -10.05
N GLY A 67 5.53 2.22 -10.65
CA GLY A 67 6.71 3.05 -10.94
C GLY A 67 7.62 3.36 -9.76
N LEU A 68 7.37 2.78 -8.58
CA LEU A 68 8.17 2.97 -7.37
C LEU A 68 8.85 1.67 -6.94
N GLY A 69 9.98 1.80 -6.24
CA GLY A 69 10.73 0.68 -5.67
C GLY A 69 11.02 -0.41 -6.67
N GLY A 70 10.62 -1.64 -6.36
CA GLY A 70 10.78 -2.82 -7.23
C GLY A 70 9.63 -3.03 -8.22
N SER A 71 8.60 -2.18 -8.22
CA SER A 71 7.47 -2.27 -9.13
C SER A 71 7.79 -1.73 -10.51
N GLY A 72 7.18 -2.30 -11.54
CA GLY A 72 7.24 -1.81 -12.92
C GLY A 72 6.38 -0.58 -13.15
N GLY A 73 6.38 -0.11 -14.40
CA GLY A 73 5.62 1.08 -14.82
C GLY A 73 6.41 2.37 -14.64
N ASP A 74 5.73 3.48 -14.89
CA ASP A 74 6.28 4.82 -14.79
C ASP A 74 5.45 5.67 -13.82
N PHE A 75 6.06 6.09 -12.73
CA PHE A 75 5.41 6.92 -11.72
C PHE A 75 4.95 8.28 -12.29
N GLY A 76 5.67 8.81 -13.27
CA GLY A 76 5.29 10.05 -13.95
C GLY A 76 3.93 9.99 -14.65
N ASN A 77 3.46 8.80 -15.01
CA ASN A 77 2.16 8.54 -15.61
C ASN A 77 1.08 8.15 -14.59
N THR A 78 1.39 8.18 -13.29
CA THR A 78 0.43 7.85 -12.25
C THR A 78 -0.30 9.09 -11.73
N HIS A 79 -1.49 8.86 -11.20
CA HIS A 79 -2.32 9.85 -10.52
C HIS A 79 -2.72 9.30 -9.15
N PHE A 80 -3.20 10.16 -8.26
CA PHE A 80 -3.68 9.71 -6.96
C PHE A 80 -4.76 8.61 -7.09
N SER A 81 -5.68 8.75 -8.06
CA SER A 81 -6.70 7.74 -8.33
C SER A 81 -6.11 6.40 -8.77
N SER A 82 -5.08 6.40 -9.63
CA SER A 82 -4.42 5.14 -10.03
C SER A 82 -3.64 4.49 -8.89
N ASN A 83 -3.13 5.28 -7.95
CA ASN A 83 -2.50 4.74 -6.74
C ASN A 83 -3.54 4.09 -5.80
N VAL A 84 -4.74 4.69 -5.71
CA VAL A 84 -5.88 4.05 -5.03
C VAL A 84 -6.27 2.76 -5.75
N ASP A 85 -6.27 2.74 -7.08
CA ASP A 85 -6.52 1.54 -7.88
C ASP A 85 -5.47 0.44 -7.59
N ASP A 86 -4.20 0.77 -7.43
CA ASP A 86 -3.16 -0.21 -7.05
C ASP A 86 -3.51 -0.90 -5.72
N LEU A 87 -4.09 -0.19 -4.75
CA LEU A 87 -4.59 -0.79 -3.50
C LEU A 87 -5.75 -1.75 -3.74
N VAL A 88 -6.65 -1.43 -4.65
CA VAL A 88 -7.76 -2.33 -5.02
C VAL A 88 -7.23 -3.61 -5.67
N PHE A 89 -6.25 -3.50 -6.57
CA PHE A 89 -5.60 -4.68 -7.17
C PHE A 89 -4.83 -5.52 -6.13
N ALA A 90 -4.21 -4.87 -5.14
CA ALA A 90 -3.58 -5.57 -4.02
C ALA A 90 -4.60 -6.35 -3.17
N ASP A 91 -5.77 -5.77 -2.92
CA ASP A 91 -6.89 -6.47 -2.26
C ASP A 91 -7.35 -7.68 -3.08
N GLU A 92 -7.57 -7.50 -4.38
CA GLU A 92 -7.98 -8.57 -5.29
C GLU A 92 -6.98 -9.73 -5.28
N TYR A 93 -5.68 -9.41 -5.28
CA TYR A 93 -4.62 -10.42 -5.19
C TYR A 93 -4.71 -11.21 -3.87
N LEU A 94 -4.83 -10.53 -2.73
CA LEU A 94 -4.97 -11.19 -1.43
C LEU A 94 -6.22 -12.08 -1.37
N ARG A 95 -7.34 -11.60 -1.87
CA ARG A 95 -8.60 -12.38 -1.92
C ARG A 95 -8.51 -13.63 -2.80
N ALA A 96 -7.74 -13.55 -3.88
CA ALA A 96 -7.59 -14.65 -4.82
C ALA A 96 -6.63 -15.74 -4.33
N HIS A 97 -5.59 -15.38 -3.58
CA HIS A 97 -4.50 -16.29 -3.22
C HIS A 97 -4.40 -16.58 -1.72
N PHE A 98 -5.03 -15.75 -0.88
CA PHE A 98 -5.02 -15.83 0.57
C PHE A 98 -6.41 -15.50 1.11
N GLU A 99 -6.53 -14.47 1.96
CA GLU A 99 -7.82 -13.99 2.46
C GLU A 99 -7.96 -12.46 2.30
N ALA A 100 -9.21 -12.01 2.26
CA ALA A 100 -9.53 -10.59 2.16
C ALA A 100 -8.94 -9.80 3.33
N PRO A 101 -8.26 -8.67 3.06
CA PRO A 101 -7.77 -7.82 4.12
C PRO A 101 -8.92 -7.18 4.89
N THR A 102 -8.75 -7.07 6.20
CA THR A 102 -9.70 -6.41 7.10
C THR A 102 -9.13 -5.13 7.70
N LEU A 103 -7.84 -4.87 7.49
CA LEU A 103 -7.11 -3.70 7.99
C LEU A 103 -6.34 -3.04 6.86
N LEU A 104 -6.49 -1.73 6.73
CA LEU A 104 -5.62 -0.89 5.90
C LEU A 104 -4.72 -0.06 6.79
N ILE A 105 -3.45 0.02 6.44
CA ILE A 105 -2.46 0.86 7.11
C ILE A 105 -1.80 1.74 6.07
N GLY A 106 -1.72 3.04 6.31
CA GLY A 106 -1.10 3.96 5.38
C GLY A 106 -0.20 4.98 6.05
N HIS A 107 0.98 5.21 5.47
CA HIS A 107 1.94 6.19 5.92
C HIS A 107 2.01 7.37 4.94
N SER A 108 1.88 8.59 5.46
CA SER A 108 1.94 9.84 4.69
C SER A 108 0.91 9.81 3.53
N LEU A 109 1.32 9.96 2.29
CA LEU A 109 0.41 9.89 1.14
C LEU A 109 -0.26 8.52 0.97
N GLY A 110 0.41 7.45 1.38
CA GLY A 110 -0.21 6.12 1.52
C GLY A 110 -1.39 6.13 2.51
N GLY A 111 -1.32 6.97 3.54
CA GLY A 111 -2.43 7.19 4.47
C GLY A 111 -3.65 7.82 3.78
N ALA A 112 -3.45 8.82 2.93
CA ALA A 112 -4.54 9.39 2.12
C ALA A 112 -5.11 8.34 1.14
N ALA A 113 -4.24 7.53 0.53
CA ALA A 113 -4.65 6.50 -0.40
C ALA A 113 -5.52 5.41 0.26
N VAL A 114 -5.17 4.93 1.45
CA VAL A 114 -5.98 3.92 2.16
C VAL A 114 -7.32 4.49 2.63
N LEU A 115 -7.37 5.76 3.03
CA LEU A 115 -8.63 6.42 3.38
C LEU A 115 -9.57 6.51 2.16
N ALA A 116 -9.03 6.83 0.98
CA ALA A 116 -9.80 6.86 -0.26
C ALA A 116 -10.22 5.45 -0.72
N ALA A 117 -9.34 4.46 -0.57
CA ALA A 117 -9.58 3.08 -1.00
C ALA A 117 -10.60 2.33 -0.13
N ARG A 118 -10.77 2.71 1.13
CA ARG A 118 -11.58 1.95 2.11
C ARG A 118 -13.01 1.66 1.65
N HIS A 119 -13.60 2.54 0.85
CA HIS A 119 -14.97 2.38 0.35
C HIS A 119 -15.05 1.46 -0.88
N ARG A 120 -13.91 1.16 -1.50
CA ARG A 120 -13.81 0.32 -2.69
C ARG A 120 -13.33 -1.09 -2.38
N ILE A 121 -12.76 -1.29 -1.20
CA ILE A 121 -12.24 -2.59 -0.74
C ILE A 121 -13.26 -3.21 0.21
N PRO A 122 -13.89 -4.33 -0.18
CA PRO A 122 -14.86 -4.99 0.68
C PRO A 122 -14.17 -5.56 1.93
N ARG A 123 -14.92 -5.70 3.03
CA ARG A 123 -14.49 -6.29 4.30
C ARG A 123 -13.49 -5.50 5.13
N ILE A 124 -13.11 -4.28 4.76
CA ILE A 124 -12.30 -3.43 5.63
C ILE A 124 -13.08 -3.07 6.89
N ARG A 125 -12.51 -3.37 8.04
CA ARG A 125 -13.07 -3.13 9.37
C ARG A 125 -12.36 -2.01 10.11
N ALA A 126 -11.09 -1.76 9.77
CA ALA A 126 -10.29 -0.71 10.39
C ALA A 126 -9.30 -0.09 9.40
N VAL A 127 -9.02 1.19 9.58
CA VAL A 127 -7.99 1.93 8.85
C VAL A 127 -7.12 2.63 9.87
N ALA A 128 -5.80 2.43 9.76
CA ALA A 128 -4.80 3.14 10.55
C ALA A 128 -3.96 4.04 9.63
N THR A 129 -3.77 5.28 10.00
CA THR A 129 -2.92 6.21 9.25
C THR A 129 -1.82 6.78 10.13
N ILE A 130 -0.65 6.96 9.52
CA ILE A 130 0.53 7.54 10.16
C ILE A 130 0.92 8.76 9.35
N ALA A 131 0.83 9.95 9.96
CA ALA A 131 1.17 11.22 9.32
C ALA A 131 0.50 11.44 7.95
N ALA A 132 -0.78 11.05 7.81
CA ALA A 132 -1.52 11.26 6.58
C ALA A 132 -1.82 12.75 6.36
N PRO A 133 -1.66 13.27 5.12
CA PRO A 133 -2.06 14.64 4.81
C PRO A 133 -3.58 14.80 4.87
N SER A 134 -4.03 15.97 5.30
CA SER A 134 -5.47 16.28 5.39
C SER A 134 -6.16 16.42 4.03
N ALA A 135 -5.37 16.66 2.96
CA ALA A 135 -5.86 16.72 1.59
C ALA A 135 -4.86 16.07 0.62
N PRO A 136 -5.28 15.14 -0.23
CA PRO A 136 -4.38 14.47 -1.19
C PRO A 136 -3.83 15.41 -2.27
N THR A 137 -4.44 16.56 -2.48
CA THR A 137 -4.02 17.56 -3.47
C THR A 137 -2.73 18.29 -3.10
N MET A 138 -2.28 18.24 -1.86
CA MET A 138 -1.06 18.93 -1.44
C MET A 138 0.23 18.32 -1.99
N CYS A 139 0.22 17.13 -2.53
CA CYS A 139 1.41 16.50 -3.09
C CYS A 139 1.61 16.72 -4.60
N CYS A 140 0.58 17.17 -5.33
CA CYS A 140 0.70 17.42 -6.77
C CYS A 140 1.31 18.78 -7.14
N THR A 141 1.56 19.65 -6.17
CA THR A 141 2.06 21.01 -6.41
C THR A 141 3.57 21.20 -6.27
N CYS A 142 4.32 20.13 -6.05
CA CYS A 142 5.79 20.20 -5.97
C CYS A 142 6.49 20.15 -7.34
N SER A 143 5.76 20.18 -8.46
CA SER A 143 6.34 20.25 -9.80
C SER A 143 5.81 21.47 -10.54
N GLY A 144 6.57 22.57 -10.49
CA GLY A 144 6.54 23.60 -11.53
C GLY A 144 5.55 24.73 -11.35
N ALA A 145 5.89 25.68 -10.53
CA ALA A 145 5.52 27.08 -10.76
C ALA A 145 6.77 27.95 -10.65
N THR A 146 7.66 27.84 -11.61
CA THR A 146 8.45 28.99 -12.02
C THR A 146 7.59 29.79 -12.98
N GLY A 147 6.61 30.48 -12.45
CA GLY A 147 5.88 31.55 -13.13
C GLY A 147 6.59 32.86 -12.87
N ARG A 148 7.30 33.33 -13.87
CA ARG A 148 7.85 34.71 -13.91
C ARG A 148 6.73 35.74 -13.74
N ARG A 149 6.97 36.69 -12.88
CA ARG A 149 6.82 38.13 -13.18
C ARG A 149 7.84 38.89 -12.39
#